data_64506b8671b47ef5703984db9e66fb02
#
_entry.id   64506b8671b47ef5703984db9e66fb02
#
_cell.length_a   1.000
_cell.length_b   1.000
_cell.length_c   1.000
_cell.angle_alpha   90.00
_cell.angle_beta   90.00
_cell.angle_gamma   90.00
#
_symmetry.space_group_name_H-M   'P 1'
#
loop_
_entity.id
_entity.type
_entity.pdbx_description
1 polymer ?
#
loop_
_entity_poly.entity_id
_entity_poly.type
_entity_poly.pdbx_seq_one_letter_code
_entity_poly.pdbx_strand_id
1 'polypeptide(L)'
;MAALDVSSESYISKIKNLSAAVLWDRSYGAAFIVKDKFIDFTPGNKLVGPVWLVNVENSILPIIQALDSIPEHHVLVVNNLSADGDALLGDIIMTAAKKQAVAGILVFGKIRDAASAAAIGLPVWAQGTTVKPAPLGDRVEAFPLEIEVAGGMIRQGDWIVGDRDDLICIDKENIRFIIKSAEVKNKKENRYIEKLNGGNKLADLMHLNEFLQGTGQLIIEF
;
A
#
# COMPACT_ATOMS: atom_id res chain seq x y z
N MET A 1 13.72 5.62 -20.67
CA MET A 1 12.91 4.39 -20.52
C MET A 1 13.66 3.47 -19.57
N ALA A 2 13.33 3.50 -18.28
CA ALA A 2 13.82 2.49 -17.36
C ALA A 2 13.09 1.18 -17.71
N ALA A 3 13.84 0.13 -18.05
CA ALA A 3 13.29 -1.19 -18.29
C ALA A 3 12.51 -1.61 -17.04
N LEU A 4 11.23 -1.96 -17.21
CA LEU A 4 10.45 -2.66 -16.19
C LEU A 4 11.28 -3.85 -15.75
N ASP A 5 11.73 -3.81 -14.51
CA ASP A 5 12.34 -4.99 -13.92
C ASP A 5 11.25 -6.06 -13.85
N VAL A 6 11.39 -7.14 -14.60
CA VAL A 6 10.48 -8.31 -14.64
C VAL A 6 10.18 -8.82 -13.22
N SER A 7 10.96 -8.40 -12.22
CA SER A 7 10.77 -8.63 -10.79
C SER A 7 9.56 -7.88 -10.22
N SER A 8 9.27 -6.64 -10.62
CA SER A 8 8.21 -5.80 -10.00
C SER A 8 6.82 -6.37 -10.23
N GLU A 9 6.47 -6.77 -11.44
CA GLU A 9 5.17 -7.40 -11.75
C GLU A 9 5.00 -8.73 -11.00
N SER A 10 6.07 -9.54 -10.95
CA SER A 10 6.10 -10.77 -10.18
C SER A 10 5.88 -10.52 -8.68
N TYR A 11 6.48 -9.45 -8.12
CA TYR A 11 6.30 -9.10 -6.71
C TYR A 11 4.88 -8.62 -6.42
N ILE A 12 4.30 -7.78 -7.28
CA ILE A 12 2.90 -7.34 -7.15
C ILE A 12 1.95 -8.55 -7.09
N SER A 13 2.10 -9.50 -8.03
CA SER A 13 1.28 -10.71 -8.04
C SER A 13 1.39 -11.52 -6.75
N LYS A 14 2.58 -11.65 -6.19
CA LYS A 14 2.81 -12.35 -4.92
C LYS A 14 2.22 -11.59 -3.73
N ILE A 15 2.47 -10.28 -3.62
CA ILE A 15 1.98 -9.44 -2.54
C ILE A 15 0.44 -9.40 -2.52
N LYS A 16 -0.21 -9.41 -3.67
CA LYS A 16 -1.68 -9.46 -3.75
C LYS A 16 -2.28 -10.68 -3.04
N ASN A 17 -1.53 -11.77 -2.91
CA ASN A 17 -1.94 -13.01 -2.21
C ASN A 17 -1.50 -13.05 -0.72
N LEU A 18 -0.85 -12.01 -0.21
CA LEU A 18 -0.37 -11.89 1.17
C LEU A 18 -1.09 -10.73 1.85
N SER A 19 -1.45 -10.84 3.13
CA SER A 19 -1.98 -9.70 3.88
C SER A 19 -0.88 -8.73 4.27
N ALA A 20 -1.24 -7.45 4.51
CA ALA A 20 -0.33 -6.47 5.06
C ALA A 20 0.23 -6.94 6.41
N ALA A 21 -0.58 -7.60 7.24
CA ALA A 21 -0.18 -8.17 8.52
C ALA A 21 0.94 -9.22 8.37
N VAL A 22 0.82 -10.15 7.45
CA VAL A 22 1.86 -11.19 7.21
C VAL A 22 3.16 -10.56 6.68
N LEU A 23 3.07 -9.54 5.82
CA LEU A 23 4.24 -8.79 5.35
C LEU A 23 4.89 -8.01 6.49
N TRP A 24 4.10 -7.37 7.34
CA TRP A 24 4.56 -6.67 8.54
C TRP A 24 5.32 -7.59 9.48
N ASP A 25 4.78 -8.76 9.80
CA ASP A 25 5.41 -9.75 10.68
C ASP A 25 6.78 -10.21 10.18
N ARG A 26 7.01 -10.14 8.88
CA ARG A 26 8.26 -10.56 8.23
C ARG A 26 9.13 -9.41 7.76
N SER A 27 8.78 -8.18 8.15
CA SER A 27 9.56 -7.00 7.78
C SER A 27 10.82 -6.80 8.64
N TYR A 28 10.82 -7.32 9.87
CA TYR A 28 11.96 -7.20 10.81
C TYR A 28 12.48 -5.77 10.96
N GLY A 29 11.58 -4.78 10.93
CA GLY A 29 11.89 -3.36 11.05
C GLY A 29 12.18 -2.66 9.71
N ALA A 30 12.12 -3.36 8.58
CA ALA A 30 12.26 -2.78 7.24
C ALA A 30 10.92 -2.30 6.64
N ALA A 31 9.89 -2.20 7.46
CA ALA A 31 8.61 -1.60 7.11
C ALA A 31 8.11 -0.71 8.26
N PHE A 32 7.24 0.22 7.93
CA PHE A 32 6.51 1.01 8.93
C PHE A 32 5.04 1.16 8.53
N ILE A 33 4.18 1.36 9.52
CA ILE A 33 2.76 1.68 9.32
C ILE A 33 2.66 3.18 9.04
N VAL A 34 2.02 3.54 7.94
CA VAL A 34 1.70 4.93 7.63
C VAL A 34 0.53 5.35 8.52
N LYS A 35 0.83 6.11 9.58
CA LYS A 35 -0.12 6.45 10.65
C LYS A 35 -1.08 7.59 10.31
N ASP A 36 -0.95 8.20 9.15
CA ASP A 36 -1.91 9.16 8.64
C ASP A 36 -3.27 8.48 8.39
N LYS A 37 -4.34 9.23 8.62
CA LYS A 37 -5.70 8.68 8.43
C LYS A 37 -6.06 8.72 6.96
N PHE A 38 -6.31 7.55 6.40
CA PHE A 38 -6.80 7.39 5.04
C PHE A 38 -8.16 6.71 5.00
N ILE A 39 -8.88 6.97 3.91
CA ILE A 39 -10.09 6.27 3.51
C ILE A 39 -9.76 5.48 2.26
N ASP A 40 -10.04 4.18 2.29
CA ASP A 40 -10.03 3.34 1.09
C ASP A 40 -11.30 3.57 0.30
N PHE A 41 -11.19 4.20 -0.87
CA PHE A 41 -12.31 4.46 -1.77
C PHE A 41 -12.60 3.31 -2.74
N THR A 42 -11.84 2.24 -2.66
CA THR A 42 -11.94 1.06 -3.53
C THR A 42 -11.90 -0.24 -2.73
N PRO A 43 -12.76 -0.39 -1.71
CA PRO A 43 -12.69 -1.52 -0.80
C PRO A 43 -12.73 -2.85 -1.54
N GLY A 44 -11.75 -3.72 -1.22
CA GLY A 44 -11.56 -5.01 -1.90
C GLY A 44 -10.45 -5.01 -2.95
N ASN A 45 -9.96 -3.85 -3.36
CA ASN A 45 -8.79 -3.73 -4.22
C ASN A 45 -7.57 -3.35 -3.38
N LYS A 46 -6.57 -4.19 -3.32
CA LYS A 46 -5.31 -3.87 -2.63
C LYS A 46 -4.53 -2.78 -3.36
N LEU A 47 -4.04 -1.80 -2.62
CA LEU A 47 -3.06 -0.83 -3.10
C LEU A 47 -1.66 -1.45 -2.99
N VAL A 48 -1.04 -1.83 -4.10
CA VAL A 48 0.25 -2.51 -4.09
C VAL A 48 1.12 -2.06 -5.26
N GLY A 49 2.31 -1.54 -4.96
CA GLY A 49 3.30 -1.21 -5.98
C GLY A 49 4.47 -0.40 -5.45
N PRO A 50 5.53 -0.28 -6.26
CA PRO A 50 6.62 0.64 -5.95
C PRO A 50 6.12 2.09 -6.04
N VAL A 51 6.68 2.93 -5.17
CA VAL A 51 6.29 4.32 -4.99
C VAL A 51 6.81 5.20 -6.12
N TRP A 52 5.93 6.09 -6.62
CA TRP A 52 6.28 7.25 -7.42
C TRP A 52 5.78 8.51 -6.73
N LEU A 53 6.70 9.32 -6.22
CA LEU A 53 6.40 10.50 -5.40
C LEU A 53 6.16 11.74 -6.26
N VAL A 54 5.16 12.53 -5.86
CA VAL A 54 4.95 13.89 -6.36
C VAL A 54 4.53 14.82 -5.21
N ASN A 55 5.20 15.96 -5.07
CA ASN A 55 4.76 17.04 -4.20
C ASN A 55 3.82 17.98 -4.97
N VAL A 56 2.79 18.45 -4.29
CA VAL A 56 1.87 19.45 -4.79
C VAL A 56 1.62 20.52 -3.73
N GLU A 57 1.34 21.74 -4.16
CA GLU A 57 0.91 22.84 -3.30
C GLU A 57 -0.52 23.25 -3.71
N ASN A 58 -1.51 22.42 -3.32
CA ASN A 58 -2.92 22.56 -3.70
C ASN A 58 -3.12 22.79 -5.22
N SER A 59 -2.41 22.03 -6.04
CA SER A 59 -2.35 22.16 -7.50
C SER A 59 -2.41 20.80 -8.18
N ILE A 60 -3.08 20.72 -9.34
CA ILE A 60 -3.20 19.47 -10.11
C ILE A 60 -2.13 19.34 -11.20
N LEU A 61 -1.42 20.38 -11.58
CA LEU A 61 -0.45 20.36 -12.68
C LEU A 61 0.69 19.36 -12.44
N PRO A 62 1.31 19.28 -11.24
CA PRO A 62 2.35 18.29 -10.98
C PRO A 62 1.83 16.85 -11.06
N ILE A 63 0.57 16.60 -10.73
CA ILE A 63 -0.04 15.26 -10.84
C ILE A 63 -0.16 14.86 -12.31
N ILE A 64 -0.63 15.77 -13.18
CA ILE A 64 -0.72 15.51 -14.62
C ILE A 64 0.68 15.18 -15.18
N GLN A 65 1.69 15.96 -14.78
CA GLN A 65 3.06 15.73 -15.20
C GLN A 65 3.64 14.42 -14.65
N ALA A 66 3.31 14.06 -13.40
CA ALA A 66 3.69 12.78 -12.82
C ALA A 66 3.11 11.61 -13.63
N LEU A 67 1.84 11.72 -14.05
CA LEU A 67 1.20 10.70 -14.87
C LEU A 67 1.89 10.52 -16.22
N ASP A 68 2.43 11.58 -16.83
CA ASP A 68 3.15 11.49 -18.10
C ASP A 68 4.48 10.71 -17.99
N SER A 69 5.04 10.61 -16.78
CA SER A 69 6.37 10.01 -16.53
C SER A 69 6.37 8.77 -15.64
N ILE A 70 5.28 8.52 -14.91
CA ILE A 70 5.22 7.36 -14.00
C ILE A 70 5.34 6.04 -14.76
N PRO A 71 6.23 5.12 -14.34
CA PRO A 71 6.27 3.80 -14.92
C PRO A 71 5.01 2.99 -14.59
N GLU A 72 4.65 2.05 -15.45
CA GLU A 72 3.55 1.12 -15.19
C GLU A 72 3.72 0.41 -13.85
N HIS A 73 2.60 0.04 -13.25
CA HIS A 73 2.54 -0.72 -11.99
C HIS A 73 3.11 0.00 -10.76
N HIS A 74 3.41 1.30 -10.85
CA HIS A 74 3.77 2.10 -9.68
C HIS A 74 2.53 2.66 -8.97
N VAL A 75 2.65 2.89 -7.67
CA VAL A 75 1.68 3.65 -6.88
C VAL A 75 2.08 5.12 -6.94
N LEU A 76 1.18 5.96 -7.46
CA LEU A 76 1.36 7.40 -7.42
C LEU A 76 1.07 7.90 -6.01
N VAL A 77 2.08 8.42 -5.34
CA VAL A 77 1.97 9.00 -4.01
C VAL A 77 1.98 10.53 -4.14
N VAL A 78 0.82 11.14 -3.92
CA VAL A 78 0.61 12.59 -4.00
C VAL A 78 0.73 13.18 -2.61
N ASN A 79 1.78 13.94 -2.36
CA ASN A 79 2.02 14.63 -1.11
C ASN A 79 1.62 16.10 -1.23
N ASN A 80 0.50 16.51 -0.60
CA ASN A 80 0.07 17.90 -0.58
C ASN A 80 0.77 18.65 0.55
N LEU A 81 1.59 19.62 0.19
CA LEU A 81 2.30 20.47 1.13
C LEU A 81 1.42 21.57 1.73
N SER A 82 0.23 21.78 1.16
CA SER A 82 -0.74 22.77 1.65
C SER A 82 -1.64 22.16 2.72
N ALA A 83 -1.81 22.88 3.83
CA ALA A 83 -2.73 22.49 4.91
C ALA A 83 -4.21 22.56 4.48
N ASP A 84 -4.54 23.44 3.52
CA ASP A 84 -5.91 23.64 3.03
C ASP A 84 -6.15 22.75 1.81
N GLY A 85 -7.07 21.80 1.94
CA GLY A 85 -7.20 20.75 0.97
C GLY A 85 -8.40 20.92 0.03
N ASP A 86 -8.20 21.46 -1.15
CA ASP A 86 -9.08 21.24 -2.29
C ASP A 86 -8.86 19.85 -2.88
N ALA A 87 -9.78 19.37 -3.73
CA ALA A 87 -9.67 18.05 -4.34
C ALA A 87 -8.54 18.03 -5.39
N LEU A 88 -7.51 17.25 -5.13
CA LEU A 88 -6.32 17.15 -5.99
C LEU A 88 -6.57 16.30 -7.24
N LEU A 89 -7.53 15.37 -7.17
CA LEU A 89 -7.91 14.54 -8.31
C LEU A 89 -9.39 14.14 -8.24
N GLY A 90 -9.93 13.81 -9.40
CA GLY A 90 -11.27 13.27 -9.60
C GLY A 90 -11.23 12.16 -10.65
N ASP A 91 -12.40 11.81 -11.18
CA ASP A 91 -12.62 10.68 -12.09
C ASP A 91 -11.78 10.75 -13.37
N ILE A 92 -11.52 11.94 -13.93
CA ILE A 92 -10.70 12.12 -15.14
C ILE A 92 -9.26 11.69 -14.86
N ILE A 93 -8.65 12.16 -13.76
CA ILE A 93 -7.27 11.81 -13.40
C ILE A 93 -7.17 10.33 -13.02
N MET A 94 -8.14 9.80 -12.25
CA MET A 94 -8.19 8.38 -11.91
C MET A 94 -8.31 7.51 -13.18
N THR A 95 -9.13 7.91 -14.15
CA THR A 95 -9.27 7.21 -15.43
C THR A 95 -7.97 7.24 -16.23
N ALA A 96 -7.30 8.40 -16.31
CA ALA A 96 -6.01 8.52 -16.97
C ALA A 96 -4.95 7.61 -16.33
N ALA A 97 -4.84 7.62 -15.00
CA ALA A 97 -3.93 6.76 -14.25
C ALA A 97 -4.19 5.27 -14.53
N LYS A 98 -5.48 4.86 -14.54
CA LYS A 98 -5.86 3.48 -14.88
C LYS A 98 -5.44 3.09 -16.29
N LYS A 99 -5.61 3.99 -17.26
CA LYS A 99 -5.24 3.76 -18.66
C LYS A 99 -3.73 3.62 -18.85
N GLN A 100 -2.95 4.24 -18.00
CA GLN A 100 -1.48 4.16 -17.99
C GLN A 100 -0.95 3.02 -17.10
N ALA A 101 -1.80 2.08 -16.72
CA ALA A 101 -1.45 0.94 -15.88
C ALA A 101 -0.80 1.30 -14.54
N VAL A 102 -1.15 2.48 -13.97
CA VAL A 102 -0.78 2.85 -12.61
C VAL A 102 -1.41 1.84 -11.64
N ALA A 103 -0.64 1.36 -10.66
CA ALA A 103 -1.12 0.33 -9.72
C ALA A 103 -2.17 0.85 -8.73
N GLY A 104 -2.13 2.14 -8.43
CA GLY A 104 -3.08 2.84 -7.57
C GLY A 104 -2.57 4.21 -7.18
N ILE A 105 -3.37 4.95 -6.42
CA ILE A 105 -3.04 6.31 -5.98
C ILE A 105 -3.21 6.43 -4.47
N LEU A 106 -2.19 6.99 -3.80
CA LEU A 106 -2.22 7.38 -2.39
C LEU A 106 -2.12 8.90 -2.31
N VAL A 107 -3.12 9.56 -1.69
CA VAL A 107 -3.20 11.03 -1.64
C VAL A 107 -3.15 11.52 -0.20
N PHE A 108 -2.09 12.18 0.17
CA PHE A 108 -2.02 12.99 1.39
C PHE A 108 -2.79 14.28 1.15
N GLY A 109 -4.11 14.20 1.15
CA GLY A 109 -5.03 15.26 0.82
C GLY A 109 -6.42 14.72 0.46
N LYS A 110 -7.23 15.57 -0.19
CA LYS A 110 -8.61 15.25 -0.55
C LYS A 110 -8.76 14.97 -2.04
N ILE A 111 -9.78 14.17 -2.35
CA ILE A 111 -10.22 13.87 -3.71
C ILE A 111 -11.68 14.29 -3.92
N ARG A 112 -12.16 14.23 -5.15
CA ARG A 112 -13.58 14.32 -5.51
C ARG A 112 -14.00 13.10 -6.35
N ASP A 113 -15.27 13.02 -6.68
CA ASP A 113 -15.85 11.92 -7.49
C ASP A 113 -15.52 10.53 -6.93
N ALA A 114 -15.52 10.42 -5.58
CA ALA A 114 -15.13 9.22 -4.85
C ALA A 114 -15.93 7.96 -5.25
N ALA A 115 -17.22 8.12 -5.61
CA ALA A 115 -18.06 7.03 -6.09
C ALA A 115 -17.55 6.43 -7.42
N SER A 116 -16.89 7.23 -8.24
CA SER A 116 -16.31 6.78 -9.52
C SER A 116 -15.07 5.90 -9.33
N ALA A 117 -14.31 6.04 -8.23
CA ALA A 117 -13.10 5.27 -7.98
C ALA A 117 -13.34 3.76 -8.02
N ALA A 118 -14.40 3.28 -7.35
CA ALA A 118 -14.79 1.87 -7.34
C ALA A 118 -15.16 1.36 -8.75
N ALA A 119 -15.89 2.16 -9.52
CA ALA A 119 -16.30 1.80 -10.89
C ALA A 119 -15.10 1.77 -11.86
N ILE A 120 -14.13 2.67 -11.69
CA ILE A 120 -12.88 2.70 -12.45
C ILE A 120 -12.03 1.47 -12.11
N GLY A 121 -12.10 0.97 -10.87
CA GLY A 121 -11.35 -0.20 -10.41
C GLY A 121 -9.86 0.08 -10.27
N LEU A 122 -9.48 1.34 -9.98
CA LEU A 122 -8.14 1.75 -9.60
C LEU A 122 -8.10 1.88 -8.09
N PRO A 123 -7.20 1.22 -7.36
CA PRO A 123 -7.02 1.44 -5.92
C PRO A 123 -6.73 2.91 -5.61
N VAL A 124 -7.57 3.55 -4.78
CA VAL A 124 -7.40 4.96 -4.39
C VAL A 124 -7.60 5.10 -2.89
N TRP A 125 -6.58 5.64 -2.24
CA TRP A 125 -6.58 5.98 -0.83
C TRP A 125 -6.33 7.47 -0.67
N ALA A 126 -7.14 8.16 0.15
CA ALA A 126 -7.00 9.59 0.39
C ALA A 126 -7.45 9.96 1.80
N GLN A 127 -7.06 11.14 2.28
CA GLN A 127 -7.42 11.61 3.62
C GLN A 127 -8.87 12.13 3.73
N GLY A 128 -9.57 12.29 2.61
CA GLY A 128 -10.97 12.70 2.58
C GLY A 128 -11.46 13.13 1.22
N THR A 129 -12.63 13.76 1.21
CA THR A 129 -13.27 14.28 -0.01
C THR A 129 -13.67 15.74 0.13
N THR A 130 -13.75 16.44 -0.99
CA THR A 130 -14.38 17.75 -1.12
C THR A 130 -14.84 17.94 -2.56
N VAL A 131 -15.87 18.75 -2.77
CA VAL A 131 -16.37 19.07 -4.12
C VAL A 131 -15.55 20.16 -4.81
N LYS A 132 -14.81 20.97 -4.03
CA LYS A 132 -14.02 22.07 -4.56
C LYS A 132 -12.75 21.53 -5.21
N PRO A 133 -12.53 21.73 -6.52
CA PRO A 133 -11.32 21.28 -7.18
C PRO A 133 -10.12 22.15 -6.83
N ALA A 134 -8.95 21.56 -6.68
CA ALA A 134 -7.70 22.31 -6.67
C ALA A 134 -7.49 23.00 -8.03
N PRO A 135 -6.88 24.20 -8.06
CA PRO A 135 -6.57 24.88 -9.30
C PRO A 135 -5.54 24.11 -10.13
N LEU A 136 -5.44 24.46 -11.42
CA LEU A 136 -4.41 23.91 -12.28
C LEU A 136 -3.02 24.20 -11.71
N GLY A 137 -2.82 25.43 -11.20
CA GLY A 137 -1.52 25.92 -10.76
C GLY A 137 -0.61 26.31 -11.91
N ASP A 138 0.46 27.00 -11.57
CA ASP A 138 1.45 27.55 -12.52
C ASP A 138 2.87 27.02 -12.28
N ARG A 139 3.06 26.25 -11.19
CA ARG A 139 4.35 25.66 -10.82
C ARG A 139 4.34 24.16 -11.01
N VAL A 140 5.44 23.68 -11.55
CA VAL A 140 5.80 22.28 -11.56
C VAL A 140 6.68 22.06 -10.34
N GLU A 141 6.15 21.35 -9.35
CA GLU A 141 6.93 20.93 -8.20
C GLU A 141 7.93 19.83 -8.61
N ALA A 142 9.06 19.82 -7.91
CA ALA A 142 10.05 18.76 -8.14
C ALA A 142 9.50 17.42 -7.65
N PHE A 143 9.84 16.35 -8.35
CA PHE A 143 9.59 14.99 -7.86
C PHE A 143 10.57 14.71 -6.71
N PRO A 144 10.10 14.63 -5.46
CA PRO A 144 11.00 14.42 -4.33
C PRO A 144 11.55 12.99 -4.34
N LEU A 145 12.73 12.82 -3.76
CA LEU A 145 13.29 11.49 -3.55
C LEU A 145 12.72 10.81 -2.30
N GLU A 146 12.20 11.61 -1.36
CA GLU A 146 11.59 11.15 -0.13
C GLU A 146 10.62 12.18 0.44
N ILE A 147 9.67 11.70 1.23
CA ILE A 147 8.72 12.52 2.02
C ILE A 147 8.64 11.97 3.45
N GLU A 148 8.56 12.87 4.42
CA GLU A 148 8.27 12.51 5.80
C GLU A 148 6.75 12.41 6.01
N VAL A 149 6.31 11.32 6.64
CA VAL A 149 4.90 11.06 6.95
C VAL A 149 4.76 10.57 8.40
N ALA A 150 3.55 10.54 8.92
CA ALA A 150 3.33 10.00 10.25
C ALA A 150 3.68 8.49 10.28
N GLY A 151 4.76 8.16 10.97
CA GLY A 151 5.27 6.79 11.11
C GLY A 151 6.64 6.54 10.50
N GLY A 152 7.08 7.36 9.53
CA GLY A 152 8.39 7.17 8.91
C GLY A 152 8.65 8.00 7.66
N MET A 153 9.57 7.54 6.86
CA MET A 153 10.00 8.18 5.61
C MET A 153 9.64 7.29 4.42
N ILE A 154 8.85 7.80 3.49
CA ILE A 154 8.57 7.13 2.21
C ILE A 154 9.59 7.62 1.18
N ARG A 155 10.31 6.71 0.55
CA ARG A 155 11.30 7.02 -0.48
C ARG A 155 10.84 6.57 -1.85
N GLN A 156 11.35 7.23 -2.88
CA GLN A 156 11.14 6.84 -4.26
C GLN A 156 11.55 5.37 -4.48
N GLY A 157 10.62 4.57 -4.96
CA GLY A 157 10.81 3.14 -5.20
C GLY A 157 10.56 2.23 -4.00
N ASP A 158 10.32 2.73 -2.80
CA ASP A 158 9.79 1.93 -1.69
C ASP A 158 8.44 1.31 -2.08
N TRP A 159 7.96 0.33 -1.34
CA TRP A 159 6.73 -0.35 -1.66
C TRP A 159 5.60 0.08 -0.73
N ILE A 160 4.49 0.50 -1.32
CA ILE A 160 3.24 0.69 -0.59
C ILE A 160 2.40 -0.58 -0.71
N VAL A 161 1.90 -1.04 0.45
CA VAL A 161 0.91 -2.12 0.52
C VAL A 161 -0.21 -1.65 1.43
N GLY A 162 -1.40 -1.49 0.85
CA GLY A 162 -2.64 -1.17 1.57
C GLY A 162 -3.68 -2.24 1.36
N ASP A 163 -4.27 -2.74 2.45
CA ASP A 163 -5.41 -3.62 2.44
C ASP A 163 -6.41 -3.21 3.55
N ARG A 164 -7.34 -4.10 3.91
CA ARG A 164 -8.37 -3.77 4.90
C ARG A 164 -7.85 -3.54 6.31
N ASP A 165 -6.66 -4.08 6.62
CA ASP A 165 -6.11 -3.99 7.96
C ASP A 165 -5.37 -2.67 8.15
N ASP A 166 -4.47 -2.32 7.21
CA ASP A 166 -3.65 -1.11 7.33
C ASP A 166 -2.93 -0.75 6.02
N LEU A 167 -2.22 0.38 6.06
CA LEU A 167 -1.32 0.87 5.02
C LEU A 167 0.12 0.82 5.53
N ILE A 168 0.97 0.02 4.90
CA ILE A 168 2.38 -0.09 5.25
C ILE A 168 3.28 0.36 4.10
N CYS A 169 4.43 0.93 4.47
CA CYS A 169 5.52 1.21 3.56
C CYS A 169 6.68 0.26 3.85
N ILE A 170 7.21 -0.38 2.83
CA ILE A 170 8.29 -1.36 2.90
C ILE A 170 9.49 -0.83 2.13
N ASP A 171 10.66 -0.85 2.75
CA ASP A 171 11.93 -0.50 2.12
C ASP A 171 12.19 -1.38 0.88
N LYS A 172 12.48 -0.73 -0.25
CA LYS A 172 12.73 -1.37 -1.55
C LYS A 172 13.84 -2.40 -1.54
N GLU A 173 14.87 -2.21 -0.72
CA GLU A 173 16.01 -3.13 -0.63
C GLU A 173 15.63 -4.46 0.02
N ASN A 174 14.58 -4.45 0.86
CA ASN A 174 14.15 -5.60 1.65
C ASN A 174 12.95 -6.35 1.06
N ILE A 175 12.27 -5.78 0.06
CA ILE A 175 10.99 -6.31 -0.46
C ILE A 175 11.09 -7.78 -0.90
N ARG A 176 12.17 -8.15 -1.60
CA ARG A 176 12.38 -9.54 -2.06
C ARG A 176 12.46 -10.54 -0.91
N PHE A 177 13.20 -10.18 0.13
CA PHE A 177 13.36 -11.03 1.31
C PHE A 177 12.03 -11.15 2.07
N ILE A 178 11.34 -10.03 2.27
CA ILE A 178 10.07 -9.98 2.98
C ILE A 178 9.01 -10.83 2.28
N ILE A 179 8.83 -10.69 0.97
CA ILE A 179 7.89 -11.51 0.20
C ILE A 179 8.19 -13.00 0.39
N LYS A 180 9.44 -13.42 0.21
CA LYS A 180 9.83 -14.84 0.34
C LYS A 180 9.55 -15.37 1.75
N SER A 181 9.86 -14.60 2.77
CA SER A 181 9.62 -14.98 4.17
C SER A 181 8.10 -15.01 4.50
N ALA A 182 7.34 -14.04 3.98
CA ALA A 182 5.89 -13.95 4.14
C ALA A 182 5.17 -15.11 3.44
N GLU A 183 5.59 -15.53 2.24
CA GLU A 183 5.05 -16.71 1.55
C GLU A 183 5.21 -17.97 2.39
N VAL A 184 6.35 -18.13 3.08
CA VAL A 184 6.59 -19.29 3.97
C VAL A 184 5.67 -19.25 5.18
N LYS A 185 5.54 -18.07 5.83
CA LYS A 185 4.63 -17.89 6.96
C LYS A 185 3.18 -18.15 6.55
N ASN A 186 2.70 -17.53 5.48
CA ASN A 186 1.33 -17.68 4.99
C ASN A 186 0.98 -19.17 4.71
N LYS A 187 1.92 -19.95 4.18
CA LYS A 187 1.72 -21.41 4.00
C LYS A 187 1.59 -22.15 5.32
N LYS A 188 2.35 -21.74 6.35
CA LYS A 188 2.22 -22.34 7.68
C LYS A 188 0.85 -22.02 8.29
N GLU A 189 0.46 -20.75 8.27
CA GLU A 189 -0.84 -20.30 8.79
C GLU A 189 -2.01 -21.03 8.12
N ASN A 190 -1.99 -21.15 6.80
CA ASN A 190 -3.02 -21.90 6.07
C ASN A 190 -3.13 -23.34 6.52
N ARG A 191 -2.01 -24.04 6.80
CA ARG A 191 -2.03 -25.39 7.35
C ARG A 191 -2.65 -25.47 8.75
N TYR A 192 -2.44 -24.45 9.59
CA TYR A 192 -3.11 -24.37 10.90
C TYR A 192 -4.61 -24.16 10.73
N ILE A 193 -5.03 -23.28 9.82
CA ILE A 193 -6.44 -23.04 9.50
C ILE A 193 -7.09 -24.34 8.98
N GLU A 194 -6.43 -25.08 8.10
CA GLU A 194 -6.92 -26.38 7.61
C GLU A 194 -7.11 -27.40 8.76
N LYS A 195 -6.16 -27.49 9.68
CA LYS A 195 -6.28 -28.37 10.85
C LYS A 195 -7.42 -27.95 11.78
N LEU A 196 -7.60 -26.66 12.02
CA LEU A 196 -8.71 -26.12 12.82
C LEU A 196 -10.06 -26.44 12.16
N ASN A 197 -10.18 -26.23 10.84
CA ASN A 197 -11.36 -26.59 10.07
C ASN A 197 -11.63 -28.11 10.09
N GLY A 198 -10.59 -28.93 10.23
CA GLY A 198 -10.66 -30.38 10.42
C GLY A 198 -11.04 -30.81 11.84
N GLY A 199 -11.37 -29.87 12.73
CA GLY A 199 -11.84 -30.15 14.09
C GLY A 199 -10.76 -30.23 15.17
N ASN A 200 -9.48 -29.93 14.84
CA ASN A 200 -8.45 -29.84 15.87
C ASN A 200 -8.68 -28.61 16.74
N LYS A 201 -8.35 -28.69 18.02
CA LYS A 201 -8.42 -27.54 18.93
C LYS A 201 -7.12 -26.73 18.83
N LEU A 202 -7.25 -25.41 18.88
CA LEU A 202 -6.08 -24.52 18.89
C LEU A 202 -5.12 -24.82 20.03
N ALA A 203 -5.65 -25.11 21.23
CA ALA A 203 -4.85 -25.46 22.41
C ALA A 203 -3.95 -26.68 22.18
N ASP A 204 -4.46 -27.69 21.46
CA ASP A 204 -3.70 -28.92 21.16
C ASP A 204 -2.62 -28.63 20.11
N LEU A 205 -2.96 -27.84 19.08
CA LEU A 205 -2.01 -27.44 18.04
C LEU A 205 -0.87 -26.56 18.57
N MET A 206 -1.13 -25.80 19.64
CA MET A 206 -0.15 -24.92 20.29
C MET A 206 0.60 -25.59 21.44
N HIS A 207 0.29 -26.84 21.78
CA HIS A 207 0.84 -27.55 22.95
C HIS A 207 0.59 -26.81 24.27
N LEU A 208 -0.61 -26.20 24.42
CA LEU A 208 -0.93 -25.35 25.57
C LEU A 208 -0.86 -26.11 26.90
N ASN A 209 -1.34 -27.37 26.96
CA ASN A 209 -1.35 -28.17 28.19
C ASN A 209 0.07 -28.51 28.67
N GLU A 210 0.94 -28.91 27.77
CA GLU A 210 2.36 -29.17 28.05
C GLU A 210 3.07 -27.93 28.56
N PHE A 211 2.78 -26.75 27.93
CA PHE A 211 3.30 -25.47 28.39
C PHE A 211 2.83 -25.13 29.80
N LEU A 212 1.54 -25.24 30.09
CA LEU A 212 0.97 -24.94 31.40
C LEU A 212 1.49 -25.90 32.52
N GLN A 213 1.85 -27.10 32.16
CA GLN A 213 2.45 -28.10 33.08
C GLN A 213 3.97 -27.96 33.21
N GLY A 214 4.58 -27.05 32.49
CA GLY A 214 6.04 -26.87 32.49
C GLY A 214 6.82 -27.98 31.81
N THR A 215 6.17 -28.82 30.99
CA THR A 215 6.76 -29.99 30.31
C THR A 215 7.08 -29.75 28.85
N GLY A 216 6.71 -28.59 28.29
CA GLY A 216 6.92 -28.27 26.89
C GLY A 216 6.93 -26.75 26.63
N GLN A 217 7.14 -26.38 25.37
CA GLN A 217 7.08 -24.99 24.91
C GLN A 217 5.79 -24.72 24.14
N LEU A 218 5.22 -23.53 24.34
CA LEU A 218 4.09 -23.05 23.55
C LEU A 218 4.56 -22.75 22.11
N ILE A 219 3.88 -23.31 21.12
CA ILE A 219 4.11 -22.98 19.72
C ILE A 219 3.30 -21.72 19.40
N ILE A 220 3.99 -20.59 19.24
CA ILE A 220 3.38 -19.28 18.93
C ILE A 220 3.66 -18.87 17.47
N GLU A 221 4.58 -19.55 16.79
CA GLU A 221 4.93 -19.24 15.41
C GLU A 221 4.00 -19.96 14.42
N PHE A 222 3.04 -19.20 13.97
CA PHE A 222 2.24 -19.55 12.81
C PHE A 222 2.90 -19.06 11.52
#